data_b4016eebfcdb09a97223f06750fe0874
#
_entry.id   b4016eebfcdb09a97223f06750fe0874
#
_cell.length_a   1.000
_cell.length_b   1.000
_cell.length_c   1.000
_cell.angle_alpha   90.00
_cell.angle_beta   90.00
_cell.angle_gamma   90.00
#
_symmetry.space_group_name_H-M   'P 1'
#
loop_
_entity.id
_entity.type
_entity.pdbx_description
1 polymer ?
#
loop_
_entity_poly.entity_id
_entity_poly.type
_entity_poly.pdbx_seq_one_letter_code
_entity_poly.pdbx_strand_id
1 'polypeptide(L)'
;MAKKFASQGDMSDKTISFTEIGRDLWAFTAEGDPNTGVIIGDDSVMVIDAQATPRLADMVVEKIRTVTDKPIKHVVLSHYHAVRVLGASAYNASEIIASETCHAMIHERGQEDCLLYTSPSPRDRSI
;
A
#
# COMPACT_ATOMS: atom_id res chain seq x y z
N MET A 1 -7.70 14.78 21.06
CA MET A 1 -8.08 13.42 20.63
C MET A 1 -6.84 12.58 20.36
N ALA A 2 -6.84 11.37 20.87
CA ALA A 2 -5.74 10.46 20.56
C ALA A 2 -5.75 10.09 19.08
N LYS A 3 -4.57 10.03 18.48
CA LYS A 3 -4.41 9.53 17.11
C LYS A 3 -4.74 8.05 17.07
N LYS A 4 -5.50 7.64 16.07
CA LYS A 4 -5.72 6.22 15.81
C LYS A 4 -4.54 5.63 15.08
N PHE A 5 -4.19 4.38 15.38
CA PHE A 5 -3.29 3.62 14.53
C PHE A 5 -3.98 3.31 13.20
N ALA A 6 -3.21 3.02 12.16
CA ALA A 6 -3.74 2.72 10.84
C ALA A 6 -4.79 1.61 10.87
N SER A 7 -4.52 0.54 11.64
CA SER A 7 -5.46 -0.58 11.76
C SER A 7 -6.77 -0.20 12.43
N GLN A 8 -6.74 0.74 13.37
CA GLN A 8 -7.95 1.24 14.02
C GLN A 8 -8.74 2.15 13.09
N GLY A 9 -8.02 3.00 12.35
CA GLY A 9 -8.63 3.91 11.38
C GLY A 9 -9.27 3.19 10.19
N ASP A 10 -8.83 1.97 9.90
CA ASP A 10 -9.33 1.19 8.77
C ASP A 10 -10.83 0.90 8.86
N MET A 11 -11.39 0.89 10.07
CA MET A 11 -12.81 0.61 10.30
C MET A 11 -13.68 1.86 10.31
N SER A 12 -13.12 3.03 10.12
CA SER A 12 -13.86 4.30 10.14
C SER A 12 -13.88 4.95 8.78
N ASP A 13 -14.83 5.86 8.57
CA ASP A 13 -14.88 6.67 7.36
C ASP A 13 -13.66 7.58 7.30
N LYS A 14 -13.12 7.73 6.09
CA LYS A 14 -11.93 8.52 5.85
C LYS A 14 -12.16 9.50 4.72
N THR A 15 -11.51 10.65 4.83
CA THR A 15 -11.43 11.57 3.70
C THR A 15 -10.36 11.05 2.75
N ILE A 16 -10.79 10.64 1.58
CA ILE A 16 -9.92 10.06 0.56
C ILE A 16 -9.82 11.01 -0.62
N SER A 17 -8.61 11.19 -1.11
CA SER A 17 -8.35 11.97 -2.30
C SER A 17 -7.56 11.13 -3.29
N PHE A 18 -7.93 11.17 -4.56
CA PHE A 18 -7.19 10.54 -5.64
C PHE A 18 -7.07 11.55 -6.77
N THR A 19 -5.90 12.17 -6.89
CA THR A 19 -5.72 13.37 -7.71
C THR A 19 -4.58 13.16 -8.70
N GLU A 20 -4.80 13.56 -9.94
CA GLU A 20 -3.73 13.60 -10.94
C GLU A 20 -2.81 14.76 -10.63
N ILE A 21 -1.54 14.46 -10.37
CA ILE A 21 -0.53 15.45 -9.99
C ILE A 21 0.44 15.77 -11.12
N GLY A 22 0.36 15.05 -12.21
CA GLY A 22 1.13 15.22 -13.42
C GLY A 22 0.55 14.30 -14.46
N ARG A 23 1.06 14.36 -15.70
CA ARG A 23 0.55 13.49 -16.75
C ARG A 23 0.74 12.01 -16.39
N ASP A 24 -0.37 11.27 -16.24
CA ASP A 24 -0.38 9.86 -15.87
C ASP A 24 0.26 9.55 -14.51
N LEU A 25 0.35 10.56 -13.64
CA LEU A 25 0.85 10.44 -12.28
C LEU A 25 -0.26 10.81 -11.31
N TRP A 26 -0.61 9.89 -10.43
CA TRP A 26 -1.71 10.06 -9.48
C TRP A 26 -1.23 9.91 -8.05
N ALA A 27 -1.86 10.61 -7.15
CA ALA A 27 -1.60 10.49 -5.71
C ALA A 27 -2.88 10.10 -4.98
N PHE A 28 -2.79 9.01 -4.24
CA PHE A 28 -3.83 8.58 -3.32
C PHE A 28 -3.46 9.05 -1.92
N THR A 29 -4.37 9.76 -1.27
CA THR A 29 -4.20 10.18 0.11
C THR A 29 -5.45 9.82 0.90
N ALA A 30 -5.25 9.43 2.16
CA ALA A 30 -6.35 9.13 3.06
C ALA A 30 -5.98 9.64 4.44
N GLU A 31 -6.96 10.17 5.14
CA GLU A 31 -6.74 10.77 6.45
C GLU A 31 -6.15 9.74 7.43
N GLY A 32 -5.01 10.08 8.01
CA GLY A 32 -4.33 9.22 8.98
C GLY A 32 -3.48 8.11 8.38
N ASP A 33 -3.46 7.97 7.07
CA ASP A 33 -2.72 6.92 6.38
C ASP A 33 -1.59 7.48 5.52
N PRO A 34 -0.59 6.66 5.16
CA PRO A 34 0.45 7.11 4.24
C PRO A 34 -0.11 7.30 2.83
N ASN A 35 0.58 8.10 2.04
CA ASN A 35 0.23 8.32 0.65
C ASN A 35 0.71 7.17 -0.22
N THR A 36 0.02 6.94 -1.32
CA THR A 36 0.44 6.00 -2.36
C THR A 36 0.53 6.73 -3.69
N GLY A 37 1.64 6.54 -4.39
CA GLY A 37 1.82 7.06 -5.73
C GLY A 37 1.42 6.03 -6.78
N VAL A 38 0.84 6.50 -7.89
CA VAL A 38 0.44 5.65 -9.00
C VAL A 38 0.98 6.24 -10.29
N ILE A 39 1.69 5.42 -11.05
CA ILE A 39 2.24 5.79 -12.36
C ILE A 39 1.61 4.90 -13.40
N ILE A 40 0.92 5.51 -14.37
CA ILE A 40 0.27 4.78 -15.46
C ILE A 40 1.19 4.82 -16.67
N GLY A 41 1.76 3.68 -17.01
CA GLY A 41 2.59 3.53 -18.19
C GLY A 41 1.77 3.15 -19.42
N ASP A 42 2.46 2.85 -20.52
CA ASP A 42 1.79 2.49 -21.76
C ASP A 42 1.00 1.18 -21.63
N ASP A 43 1.59 0.19 -20.95
CA ASP A 43 1.01 -1.16 -20.87
C ASP A 43 0.63 -1.60 -19.47
N SER A 44 1.10 -0.90 -18.44
CA SER A 44 0.93 -1.34 -17.06
C SER A 44 0.99 -0.17 -16.08
N VAL A 45 0.69 -0.48 -14.83
CA VAL A 45 0.68 0.48 -13.72
C VAL A 45 1.79 0.12 -12.73
N MET A 46 2.45 1.12 -12.19
CA MET A 46 3.38 1.00 -11.08
C MET A 46 2.80 1.72 -9.86
N VAL A 47 2.81 1.06 -8.73
CA VAL A 47 2.34 1.61 -7.45
C VAL A 47 3.53 1.82 -6.54
N ILE A 48 3.60 2.97 -5.88
CA ILE A 48 4.66 3.32 -4.95
C ILE A 48 4.09 3.37 -3.55
N ASP A 49 4.56 2.47 -2.71
CA ASP A 49 4.11 2.20 -1.34
C ASP A 49 2.68 1.63 -1.28
N ALA A 50 2.50 0.64 -0.41
CA ALA A 50 1.42 -0.32 -0.56
C ALA A 50 0.28 -0.19 0.46
N GLN A 51 0.36 0.75 1.38
CA GLN A 51 -0.59 0.89 2.49
C GLN A 51 -0.40 -0.16 3.60
N ALA A 52 -1.06 0.07 4.73
CA ALA A 52 -0.87 -0.70 5.95
C ALA A 52 -1.59 -2.05 5.94
N THR A 53 -2.67 -2.15 5.22
CA THR A 53 -3.49 -3.37 5.20
C THR A 53 -3.96 -3.68 3.78
N PRO A 54 -4.31 -4.95 3.50
CA PRO A 54 -4.91 -5.30 2.22
C PRO A 54 -6.20 -4.53 1.93
N ARG A 55 -6.99 -4.23 2.94
CA ARG A 55 -8.22 -3.46 2.78
C ARG A 55 -7.95 -2.04 2.30
N LEU A 56 -6.96 -1.37 2.90
CA LEU A 56 -6.57 -0.03 2.46
C LEU A 56 -5.98 -0.07 1.04
N ALA A 57 -5.21 -1.10 0.74
CA ALA A 57 -4.67 -1.30 -0.60
C ALA A 57 -5.79 -1.53 -1.63
N ASP A 58 -6.83 -2.27 -1.28
CA ASP A 58 -7.99 -2.46 -2.15
C ASP A 58 -8.66 -1.14 -2.50
N MET A 59 -8.70 -0.19 -1.57
CA MET A 59 -9.23 1.14 -1.84
C MET A 59 -8.39 1.87 -2.90
N VAL A 60 -7.08 1.71 -2.86
CA VAL A 60 -6.20 2.26 -3.89
C VAL A 60 -6.48 1.61 -5.24
N VAL A 61 -6.61 0.28 -5.26
CA VAL A 61 -6.92 -0.45 -6.49
C VAL A 61 -8.24 0.02 -7.09
N GLU A 62 -9.28 0.20 -6.27
CA GLU A 62 -10.57 0.73 -6.74
C GLU A 62 -10.39 2.07 -7.43
N LYS A 63 -9.60 2.96 -6.83
CA LYS A 63 -9.33 4.28 -7.42
C LYS A 63 -8.56 4.17 -8.74
N ILE A 64 -7.57 3.29 -8.80
CA ILE A 64 -6.83 3.03 -10.04
C ILE A 64 -7.79 2.59 -11.14
N ARG A 65 -8.74 1.71 -10.83
CA ARG A 65 -9.71 1.20 -11.82
C ARG A 65 -10.69 2.25 -12.31
N THR A 66 -10.79 3.39 -11.65
CA THR A 66 -11.59 4.52 -12.18
C THR A 66 -10.89 5.24 -13.33
N VAL A 67 -9.58 5.10 -13.48
CA VAL A 67 -8.79 5.83 -14.48
C VAL A 67 -8.11 4.92 -15.51
N THR A 68 -7.90 3.65 -15.19
CA THR A 68 -7.29 2.69 -16.12
C THR A 68 -7.65 1.27 -15.73
N ASP A 69 -7.72 0.39 -16.73
CA ASP A 69 -7.87 -1.06 -16.52
C ASP A 69 -6.57 -1.83 -16.80
N LYS A 70 -5.47 -1.11 -17.02
CA LYS A 70 -4.15 -1.75 -17.25
C LYS A 70 -3.72 -2.54 -16.00
N PRO A 71 -2.99 -3.65 -16.21
CA PRO A 71 -2.54 -4.46 -15.06
C PRO A 71 -1.54 -3.70 -14.19
N ILE A 72 -1.61 -3.94 -12.89
CA ILE A 72 -0.60 -3.45 -11.95
C ILE A 72 0.56 -4.42 -12.01
N LYS A 73 1.67 -3.98 -12.60
CA LYS A 73 2.83 -4.84 -12.79
C LYS A 73 3.84 -4.75 -11.67
N HIS A 74 4.04 -3.56 -11.14
CA HIS A 74 5.06 -3.31 -10.13
C HIS A 74 4.49 -2.60 -8.92
N VAL A 75 4.90 -3.05 -7.73
CA VAL A 75 4.76 -2.30 -6.49
C VAL A 75 6.16 -2.01 -5.98
N VAL A 76 6.48 -0.74 -5.80
CA VAL A 76 7.79 -0.31 -5.30
C VAL A 76 7.63 0.11 -3.85
N LEU A 77 8.43 -0.47 -2.97
CA LEU A 77 8.41 -0.14 -1.55
C LEU A 77 9.57 0.81 -1.24
N SER A 78 9.24 2.02 -0.81
CA SER A 78 10.25 3.06 -0.55
C SER A 78 11.07 2.76 0.69
N HIS A 79 10.47 2.13 1.70
CA HIS A 79 11.14 1.72 2.92
C HIS A 79 10.31 0.67 3.66
N TYR A 80 10.83 0.16 4.76
CA TYR A 80 10.29 -1.04 5.42
C TYR A 80 9.12 -0.80 6.38
N HIS A 81 8.72 0.43 6.65
CA HIS A 81 7.65 0.70 7.60
C HIS A 81 6.36 -0.03 7.21
N ALA A 82 5.75 -0.68 8.18
CA ALA A 82 4.58 -1.53 7.97
C ALA A 82 3.44 -0.83 7.22
N VAL A 83 3.22 0.44 7.54
CA VAL A 83 2.14 1.24 6.92
C VAL A 83 2.30 1.42 5.41
N ARG A 84 3.48 1.08 4.87
CA ARG A 84 3.76 1.17 3.44
C ARG A 84 3.95 -0.19 2.77
N VAL A 85 3.93 -1.27 3.54
CA VAL A 85 4.35 -2.60 3.08
C VAL A 85 3.25 -3.64 3.18
N LEU A 86 2.53 -3.68 4.29
CA LEU A 86 1.67 -4.82 4.61
C LEU A 86 0.50 -5.02 3.65
N GLY A 87 0.11 -3.99 2.93
CA GLY A 87 -0.95 -4.09 1.92
C GLY A 87 -0.48 -4.60 0.55
N ALA A 88 0.81 -4.89 0.37
CA ALA A 88 1.39 -5.17 -0.95
C ALA A 88 0.71 -6.32 -1.70
N SER A 89 0.29 -7.36 -0.99
CA SER A 89 -0.33 -8.53 -1.62
C SER A 89 -1.65 -8.24 -2.33
N ALA A 90 -2.35 -7.21 -1.90
CA ALA A 90 -3.66 -6.88 -2.47
C ALA A 90 -3.59 -6.36 -3.91
N TYR A 91 -2.44 -5.89 -4.35
CA TYR A 91 -2.27 -5.36 -5.71
C TYR A 91 -2.13 -6.46 -6.76
N ASN A 92 -1.86 -7.69 -6.36
CA ASN A 92 -1.59 -8.79 -7.29
C ASN A 92 -0.54 -8.43 -8.35
N ALA A 93 0.47 -7.66 -7.95
CA ALA A 93 1.50 -7.22 -8.86
C ALA A 93 2.39 -8.40 -9.30
N SER A 94 2.93 -8.30 -10.51
CA SER A 94 3.88 -9.29 -11.01
C SER A 94 5.18 -9.27 -10.22
N GLU A 95 5.59 -8.08 -9.76
CA GLU A 95 6.82 -7.89 -9.00
C GLU A 95 6.63 -6.87 -7.88
N ILE A 96 7.22 -7.17 -6.73
CA ILE A 96 7.36 -6.22 -5.63
C ILE A 96 8.84 -5.86 -5.54
N ILE A 97 9.15 -4.58 -5.66
CA ILE A 97 10.52 -4.08 -5.77
C ILE A 97 10.89 -3.32 -4.51
N ALA A 98 12.03 -3.65 -3.93
CA ALA A 98 12.57 -2.95 -2.76
C ALA A 98 14.10 -3.01 -2.81
N SER A 99 14.76 -2.10 -2.07
CA SER A 99 16.21 -2.22 -1.90
C SER A 99 16.55 -3.46 -1.08
N GLU A 100 17.78 -3.93 -1.18
CA GLU A 100 18.24 -5.08 -0.39
C GLU A 100 18.06 -4.83 1.11
N THR A 101 18.41 -3.65 1.58
CA THR A 101 18.27 -3.28 2.99
C THR A 101 16.80 -3.25 3.40
N CYS A 102 15.95 -2.68 2.59
CA CYS A 102 14.50 -2.65 2.83
C CYS A 102 13.95 -4.07 2.94
N HIS A 103 14.31 -4.94 2.01
CA HIS A 103 13.89 -6.33 2.00
C HIS A 103 14.33 -7.06 3.27
N ALA A 104 15.57 -6.87 3.68
CA ALA A 104 16.10 -7.47 4.92
C ALA A 104 15.33 -6.99 6.15
N MET A 105 15.03 -5.69 6.23
CA MET A 105 14.27 -5.13 7.36
C MET A 105 12.83 -5.62 7.39
N ILE A 106 12.22 -5.81 6.24
CA ILE A 106 10.87 -6.38 6.14
C ILE A 106 10.86 -7.80 6.71
N HIS A 107 11.83 -8.62 6.34
CA HIS A 107 11.94 -9.98 6.88
C HIS A 107 12.16 -9.99 8.37
N GLU A 108 13.03 -9.12 8.87
CA GLU A 108 13.36 -9.05 10.30
C GLU A 108 12.19 -8.59 11.15
N ARG A 109 11.42 -7.60 10.67
CA ARG A 109 10.38 -6.95 11.46
C ARG A 109 8.95 -7.29 11.04
N GLY A 110 8.80 -7.92 9.90
CA GLY A 110 7.49 -8.11 9.28
C GLY A 110 6.48 -8.80 10.17
N GLN A 111 6.92 -9.79 10.95
CA GLN A 111 6.05 -10.52 11.85
C GLN A 111 5.50 -9.64 12.97
N GLU A 112 6.36 -8.86 13.62
CA GLU A 112 5.96 -7.92 14.67
C GLU A 112 5.03 -6.86 14.13
N ASP A 113 5.40 -6.28 12.99
CA ASP A 113 4.62 -5.21 12.37
C ASP A 113 3.25 -5.73 11.92
N CYS A 114 3.19 -6.95 11.43
CA CYS A 114 1.93 -7.57 11.05
C CYS A 114 1.00 -7.76 12.25
N LEU A 115 1.55 -8.15 13.40
CA LEU A 115 0.77 -8.28 14.63
C LEU A 115 0.24 -6.94 15.13
N LEU A 116 0.98 -5.87 14.85
CA LEU A 116 0.58 -4.52 15.26
C LEU A 116 -0.56 -3.95 14.40
N TYR A 117 -0.56 -4.20 13.10
CA TYR A 117 -1.46 -3.55 12.15
C TYR A 117 -2.59 -4.44 11.63
N THR A 118 -2.53 -5.74 11.86
CA THR A 118 -3.56 -6.68 11.41
C THR A 118 -3.98 -7.57 12.56
N SER A 119 -5.07 -8.32 12.39
CA SER A 119 -5.42 -9.35 13.34
C SER A 119 -4.30 -10.38 13.39
N PRO A 120 -3.77 -10.71 14.56
CA PRO A 120 -2.65 -11.63 14.65
C PRO A 120 -3.05 -13.03 14.20
N SER A 121 -2.41 -13.48 13.13
CA SER A 121 -2.54 -14.84 12.65
C SER A 121 -1.16 -15.34 12.25
N PRO A 122 -0.74 -16.49 12.74
CA PRO A 122 0.56 -17.05 12.36
C PRO A 122 0.72 -17.25 10.86
N ARG A 123 -0.38 -17.31 10.11
CA ARG A 123 -0.36 -17.57 8.67
C ARG A 123 -0.21 -16.33 7.81
N ASP A 124 -0.47 -15.16 8.37
CA ASP A 124 -0.59 -13.93 7.58
C ASP A 124 0.68 -13.10 7.61
N ARG A 125 1.82 -13.74 7.75
CA ARG A 125 3.08 -13.05 7.95
C ARG A 125 4.03 -13.06 6.78
N SER A 126 3.67 -13.74 5.73
CA SER A 126 4.48 -13.71 4.51
C SER A 126 4.23 -12.40 3.78
N ILE A 127 5.29 -11.78 3.36
CA ILE A 127 5.26 -10.55 2.62
C ILE A 127 5.79 -10.80 1.23
#